data_b0be2df376e39b6782d1f6ae047a6598
#
_entry.id   b0be2df376e39b6782d1f6ae047a6598
#
_cell.length_a   1.000
_cell.length_b   1.000
_cell.length_c   1.000
_cell.angle_alpha   90.00
_cell.angle_beta   90.00
_cell.angle_gamma   90.00
#
_symmetry.space_group_name_H-M   'P 1'
#
loop_
_entity.id
_entity.type
_entity.pdbx_description
1 polymer ?
#
loop_
_entity_poly.entity_id
_entity_poly.type
_entity_poly.pdbx_seq_one_letter_code
_entity_poly.pdbx_strand_id
1 'polypeptide(L)'
;MVYGIKNNFDSLKCIWMSTNDVGEKLCDRKFDCDNCEFDRQMKQSRAPGNLKEFYLNPDYNLLEETIQKLNILKTITYPPNYRFTNSLVLKKFLGATYFAGFNPILNLLFDNITSTEIFGQGTTYRQGDNLFGIKGDWGNVVISAPFEFTFESEIITSEPSAGKWLGFIKSSEEKIKPACLDKENYFRSIDSVCSRLREYMEKFVTVGTTMYDGGERLKYIYQIIGRENYLKILTVILS
;
A
#
# COMPACT_ATOMS: atom_id res chain seq x y z
N MET A 1 -18.78 -11.56 63.85
CA MET A 1 -18.77 -10.57 62.76
C MET A 1 -18.54 -11.32 61.47
N VAL A 2 -19.60 -11.49 60.67
CA VAL A 2 -19.52 -12.13 59.37
C VAL A 2 -19.28 -11.03 58.37
N TYR A 3 -18.08 -10.96 57.80
CA TYR A 3 -17.77 -10.04 56.68
C TYR A 3 -18.49 -10.59 55.43
N GLY A 4 -19.60 -9.95 55.06
CA GLY A 4 -20.27 -10.21 53.81
C GLY A 4 -19.36 -9.75 52.68
N ILE A 5 -18.88 -10.70 51.88
CA ILE A 5 -18.25 -10.43 50.61
C ILE A 5 -19.35 -9.87 49.71
N LYS A 6 -19.37 -8.55 49.51
CA LYS A 6 -20.17 -7.92 48.48
C LYS A 6 -19.63 -8.44 47.14
N ASN A 7 -20.40 -9.29 46.50
CA ASN A 7 -20.10 -9.76 45.13
C ASN A 7 -20.09 -8.54 44.22
N ASN A 8 -18.93 -8.15 43.74
CA ASN A 8 -18.68 -7.07 42.80
C ASN A 8 -19.20 -7.37 41.38
N PHE A 9 -20.23 -8.22 41.25
CA PHE A 9 -20.81 -8.58 39.95
C PHE A 9 -21.70 -7.46 39.36
N ASP A 10 -22.09 -6.49 40.14
CA ASP A 10 -22.99 -5.40 39.69
C ASP A 10 -22.31 -4.32 38.85
N SER A 11 -20.99 -4.43 38.65
CA SER A 11 -20.21 -3.42 37.88
C SER A 11 -19.47 -4.01 36.68
N LEU A 12 -19.85 -5.20 36.21
CA LEU A 12 -19.19 -5.82 35.07
C LEU A 12 -19.66 -5.18 33.77
N LYS A 13 -18.72 -4.69 32.98
CA LYS A 13 -18.99 -4.09 31.67
C LYS A 13 -19.57 -5.13 30.71
N CYS A 14 -20.60 -4.74 29.96
CA CYS A 14 -21.14 -5.59 28.89
C CYS A 14 -20.04 -5.91 27.86
N ILE A 15 -20.07 -7.09 27.27
CA ILE A 15 -19.13 -7.49 26.22
C ILE A 15 -19.09 -6.50 25.07
N TRP A 16 -20.21 -5.94 24.68
CA TRP A 16 -20.33 -4.93 23.63
C TRP A 16 -19.73 -3.57 24.00
N MET A 17 -19.59 -3.29 25.28
CA MET A 17 -18.84 -2.14 25.76
C MET A 17 -17.33 -2.40 25.71
N SER A 18 -16.91 -3.63 25.97
CA SER A 18 -15.50 -4.04 25.88
C SER A 18 -14.97 -3.98 24.46
N THR A 19 -15.83 -4.13 23.46
CA THR A 19 -15.52 -4.01 22.02
C THR A 19 -15.71 -2.60 21.46
N ASN A 20 -16.03 -1.61 22.32
CA ASN A 20 -16.34 -0.22 21.93
C ASN A 20 -17.55 -0.05 20.99
N ASP A 21 -18.44 -1.04 20.91
CA ASP A 21 -19.66 -0.96 20.12
C ASP A 21 -20.77 -0.17 20.80
N VAL A 22 -20.68 -0.01 22.11
CA VAL A 22 -21.59 0.82 22.92
C VAL A 22 -20.79 1.63 23.95
N GLY A 23 -21.22 2.85 24.23
CA GLY A 23 -20.51 3.78 25.09
C GLY A 23 -20.45 3.32 26.54
N GLU A 24 -21.61 3.20 27.22
CA GLU A 24 -21.71 2.72 28.60
C GLU A 24 -22.86 1.74 28.74
N LYS A 25 -22.54 0.50 29.09
CA LYS A 25 -23.51 -0.51 29.46
C LYS A 25 -22.91 -1.51 30.43
N LEU A 26 -23.52 -1.62 31.60
CA LEU A 26 -23.21 -2.69 32.56
C LEU A 26 -24.04 -3.93 32.23
N CYS A 27 -23.47 -5.12 32.45
CA CYS A 27 -24.15 -6.37 32.23
C CYS A 27 -25.16 -6.64 33.36
N ASP A 28 -26.44 -6.65 33.01
CA ASP A 28 -27.57 -6.94 33.89
C ASP A 28 -27.98 -8.44 33.90
N ARG A 29 -27.33 -9.25 33.03
CA ARG A 29 -27.62 -10.66 32.81
C ARG A 29 -26.51 -11.61 33.27
N LYS A 30 -25.55 -11.16 34.07
CA LYS A 30 -24.42 -11.99 34.56
C LYS A 30 -23.69 -12.72 33.42
N PHE A 31 -23.54 -12.08 32.23
CA PHE A 31 -22.96 -12.63 31.02
C PHE A 31 -23.75 -13.82 30.39
N ASP A 32 -25.01 -14.01 30.71
CA ASP A 32 -25.90 -14.90 29.96
C ASP A 32 -26.31 -14.21 28.64
N CYS A 33 -25.35 -14.15 27.68
CA CYS A 33 -25.54 -13.50 26.40
C CYS A 33 -26.52 -14.24 25.51
N ASP A 34 -26.62 -15.55 25.61
CA ASP A 34 -27.51 -16.37 24.79
C ASP A 34 -29.00 -16.03 25.03
N ASN A 35 -29.35 -15.63 26.26
CA ASN A 35 -30.68 -15.20 26.63
C ASN A 35 -30.81 -13.67 26.78
N CYS A 36 -29.85 -12.91 26.31
CA CYS A 36 -29.84 -11.45 26.41
C CYS A 36 -30.49 -10.81 25.17
N GLU A 37 -31.59 -10.07 25.39
CA GLU A 37 -32.28 -9.33 24.35
C GLU A 37 -31.38 -8.26 23.69
N PHE A 38 -30.56 -7.59 24.50
CA PHE A 38 -29.61 -6.60 24.01
C PHE A 38 -28.56 -7.25 23.09
N ASP A 39 -28.00 -8.41 23.47
CA ASP A 39 -27.06 -9.17 22.63
C ASP A 39 -27.72 -9.59 21.32
N ARG A 40 -29.00 -10.06 21.37
CA ARG A 40 -29.77 -10.42 20.20
C ARG A 40 -29.98 -9.24 19.25
N GLN A 41 -30.34 -8.06 19.77
CA GLN A 41 -30.49 -6.86 18.96
C GLN A 41 -29.18 -6.41 18.35
N MET A 42 -28.08 -6.43 19.09
CA MET A 42 -26.76 -6.10 18.58
C MET A 42 -26.31 -7.07 17.49
N LYS A 43 -26.58 -8.37 17.63
CA LYS A 43 -26.32 -9.37 16.58
C LYS A 43 -27.22 -9.17 15.36
N GLN A 44 -28.48 -8.80 15.53
CA GLN A 44 -29.42 -8.54 14.44
C GLN A 44 -29.10 -7.25 13.68
N SER A 45 -28.67 -6.20 14.37
CA SER A 45 -28.23 -4.94 13.73
C SER A 45 -26.96 -5.15 12.87
N ARG A 46 -26.24 -6.24 13.14
CA ARG A 46 -25.11 -6.73 12.36
C ARG A 46 -25.48 -7.76 11.29
N ALA A 47 -26.77 -7.90 10.92
CA ALA A 47 -27.22 -8.83 9.89
C ALA A 47 -26.54 -8.56 8.51
N PRO A 48 -26.40 -9.59 7.63
CA PRO A 48 -25.41 -9.67 6.54
C PRO A 48 -25.38 -8.54 5.49
N GLY A 49 -26.35 -7.62 5.50
CA GLY A 49 -26.34 -6.44 4.62
C GLY A 49 -25.32 -5.36 5.01
N ASN A 50 -24.95 -5.28 6.29
CA ASN A 50 -24.04 -4.26 6.85
C ASN A 50 -22.71 -4.85 7.36
N LEU A 51 -22.55 -6.18 7.30
CA LEU A 51 -21.37 -6.87 7.81
C LEU A 51 -20.08 -6.58 7.01
N LYS A 52 -20.19 -6.04 5.79
CA LYS A 52 -19.02 -5.68 5.00
C LYS A 52 -18.21 -4.53 5.59
N GLU A 53 -18.81 -3.65 6.39
CA GLU A 53 -18.09 -2.51 6.96
C GLU A 53 -17.46 -2.78 8.33
N PHE A 54 -17.97 -3.73 9.12
CA PHE A 54 -17.54 -3.92 10.51
C PHE A 54 -16.47 -5.00 10.73
N TYR A 55 -16.29 -5.92 9.80
CA TYR A 55 -15.23 -6.93 9.84
C TYR A 55 -14.16 -6.71 8.77
N LEU A 56 -13.98 -5.48 8.34
CA LEU A 56 -12.79 -5.15 7.60
C LEU A 56 -11.61 -5.30 8.56
N ASN A 57 -10.95 -6.46 8.48
CA ASN A 57 -9.62 -6.65 9.01
C ASN A 57 -8.86 -5.33 8.71
N PRO A 58 -8.25 -4.65 9.71
CA PRO A 58 -7.49 -3.43 9.45
C PRO A 58 -6.45 -3.61 8.34
N ASP A 59 -5.99 -4.83 8.11
CA ASP A 59 -5.09 -5.21 7.03
C ASP A 59 -5.78 -5.17 5.65
N TYR A 60 -7.08 -5.50 5.60
CA TYR A 60 -7.90 -5.35 4.40
C TYR A 60 -8.04 -3.88 3.99
N ASN A 61 -8.17 -2.98 4.94
CA ASN A 61 -8.26 -1.54 4.67
C ASN A 61 -7.01 -0.99 3.98
N LEU A 62 -5.81 -1.45 4.37
CA LEU A 62 -4.56 -0.98 3.76
C LEU A 62 -4.47 -1.36 2.28
N LEU A 63 -4.86 -2.59 1.91
CA LEU A 63 -4.88 -3.02 0.51
C LEU A 63 -5.94 -2.24 -0.29
N GLU A 64 -7.14 -2.07 0.28
CA GLU A 64 -8.21 -1.29 -0.36
C GLU A 64 -7.81 0.17 -0.56
N GLU A 65 -7.24 0.83 0.45
CA GLU A 65 -6.73 2.19 0.32
C GLU A 65 -5.64 2.30 -0.76
N THR A 66 -4.76 1.30 -0.86
CA THR A 66 -3.72 1.26 -1.89
C THR A 66 -4.34 1.13 -3.28
N ILE A 67 -5.35 0.26 -3.45
CA ILE A 67 -6.10 0.11 -4.69
C ILE A 67 -6.81 1.42 -5.06
N GLN A 68 -7.42 2.10 -4.10
CA GLN A 68 -8.06 3.39 -4.34
C GLN A 68 -7.05 4.45 -4.80
N LYS A 69 -5.90 4.56 -4.12
CA LYS A 69 -4.80 5.47 -4.51
C LYS A 69 -4.28 5.16 -5.93
N LEU A 70 -4.11 3.88 -6.26
CA LEU A 70 -3.73 3.46 -7.61
C LEU A 70 -4.78 3.85 -8.66
N ASN A 71 -6.07 3.67 -8.36
CA ASN A 71 -7.14 4.07 -9.27
C ASN A 71 -7.22 5.58 -9.47
N ILE A 72 -6.88 6.39 -8.46
CA ILE A 72 -6.79 7.85 -8.59
C ILE A 72 -5.77 8.24 -9.66
N LEU A 73 -4.66 7.49 -9.82
CA LEU A 73 -3.67 7.77 -10.88
C LEU A 73 -4.29 7.75 -12.29
N LYS A 74 -5.37 6.99 -12.52
CA LYS A 74 -6.07 6.97 -13.82
C LYS A 74 -6.91 8.22 -14.06
N THR A 75 -7.31 8.92 -13.00
CA THR A 75 -8.14 10.14 -13.09
C THR A 75 -7.30 11.40 -13.24
N ILE A 76 -6.00 11.34 -12.91
CA ILE A 76 -5.09 12.48 -13.02
C ILE A 76 -4.79 12.74 -14.50
N THR A 77 -5.06 13.97 -14.94
CA THR A 77 -4.65 14.42 -16.26
C THR A 77 -3.22 14.96 -16.19
N TYR A 78 -2.28 14.18 -16.73
CA TYR A 78 -0.90 14.63 -16.82
C TYR A 78 -0.71 15.61 -17.98
N PRO A 79 0.02 16.70 -17.77
CA PRO A 79 0.37 17.60 -18.85
C PRO A 79 1.17 16.90 -19.96
N PRO A 80 1.14 17.39 -21.20
CA PRO A 80 1.78 16.72 -22.36
C PRO A 80 3.31 16.63 -22.28
N ASN A 81 3.91 17.37 -21.36
CA ASN A 81 5.35 17.32 -21.09
C ASN A 81 5.78 16.20 -20.13
N TYR A 82 4.83 15.35 -19.67
CA TYR A 82 5.14 14.16 -18.88
C TYR A 82 5.28 12.93 -19.77
N ARG A 83 6.18 12.04 -19.39
CA ARG A 83 6.39 10.72 -19.99
C ARG A 83 6.50 9.68 -18.87
N PHE A 84 5.94 8.51 -19.08
CA PHE A 84 5.99 7.40 -18.11
C PHE A 84 6.67 6.22 -18.75
N THR A 85 7.58 5.60 -18.02
CA THR A 85 8.13 4.28 -18.31
C THR A 85 7.70 3.31 -17.19
N ASN A 86 8.06 2.04 -17.28
CA ASN A 86 7.80 1.09 -16.21
C ASN A 86 8.42 1.54 -14.87
N SER A 87 9.60 2.12 -14.90
CA SER A 87 10.37 2.48 -13.70
C SER A 87 10.37 3.97 -13.36
N LEU A 88 10.32 4.85 -14.36
CA LEU A 88 10.49 6.29 -14.18
C LEU A 88 9.30 7.08 -14.70
N VAL A 89 9.08 8.25 -14.09
CA VAL A 89 8.32 9.36 -14.63
C VAL A 89 9.28 10.47 -15.01
N LEU A 90 9.07 11.04 -16.18
CA LEU A 90 9.88 12.13 -16.72
C LEU A 90 9.00 13.36 -16.90
N LYS A 91 9.52 14.53 -16.53
CA LYS A 91 8.91 15.82 -16.85
C LYS A 91 9.89 16.64 -17.67
N LYS A 92 9.54 16.98 -18.91
CA LYS A 92 10.38 17.80 -19.79
C LYS A 92 10.66 19.15 -19.14
N PHE A 93 11.93 19.53 -19.07
CA PHE A 93 12.37 20.81 -18.54
C PHE A 93 12.76 21.73 -19.66
N LEU A 94 13.94 21.56 -20.27
CA LEU A 94 14.45 22.39 -21.35
C LEU A 94 15.31 21.58 -22.34
N GLY A 95 15.08 21.73 -23.64
CA GLY A 95 15.84 21.01 -24.66
C GLY A 95 15.77 19.50 -24.48
N ALA A 96 16.90 18.84 -24.22
CA ALA A 96 17.04 17.42 -23.99
C ALA A 96 17.08 17.04 -22.51
N THR A 97 16.81 17.99 -21.59
CA THR A 97 16.87 17.79 -20.13
C THR A 97 15.46 17.53 -19.57
N TYR A 98 15.37 16.56 -18.65
CA TYR A 98 14.14 16.14 -17.99
C TYR A 98 14.37 16.01 -16.48
N PHE A 99 13.36 16.34 -15.69
CA PHE A 99 13.26 15.84 -14.32
C PHE A 99 12.90 14.37 -14.39
N ALA A 100 13.60 13.54 -13.63
CA ALA A 100 13.30 12.12 -13.49
C ALA A 100 12.87 11.82 -12.05
N GLY A 101 11.82 11.02 -11.91
CA GLY A 101 11.31 10.49 -10.64
C GLY A 101 10.90 9.03 -10.80
N PHE A 102 10.62 8.33 -9.71
CA PHE A 102 10.04 7.01 -9.80
C PHE A 102 8.64 7.06 -10.39
N ASN A 103 8.27 6.01 -11.14
CA ASN A 103 6.91 5.85 -11.61
C ASN A 103 5.93 5.93 -10.42
N PRO A 104 4.84 6.72 -10.50
CA PRO A 104 3.87 6.88 -9.41
C PRO A 104 3.30 5.57 -8.87
N ILE A 105 3.17 4.53 -9.69
CA ILE A 105 2.75 3.20 -9.24
C ILE A 105 3.75 2.62 -8.25
N LEU A 106 5.05 2.69 -8.55
CA LEU A 106 6.12 2.23 -7.66
C LEU A 106 6.15 3.04 -6.37
N ASN A 107 5.99 4.37 -6.45
CA ASN A 107 5.94 5.23 -5.27
C ASN A 107 4.82 4.86 -4.29
N LEU A 108 3.67 4.42 -4.81
CA LEU A 108 2.54 3.98 -3.96
C LEU A 108 2.75 2.58 -3.37
N LEU A 109 3.58 1.78 -4.01
CA LEU A 109 3.83 0.40 -3.59
C LEU A 109 5.06 0.26 -2.69
N PHE A 110 6.06 1.16 -2.80
CA PHE A 110 7.24 1.04 -1.97
C PHE A 110 6.92 1.23 -0.49
N ASP A 111 7.03 0.13 0.22
CA ASP A 111 6.86 0.05 1.67
C ASP A 111 8.22 0.13 2.37
N ASN A 112 8.29 0.80 3.50
CA ASN A 112 9.40 0.75 4.48
C ASN A 112 10.80 0.60 3.86
N ILE A 113 11.20 1.57 3.01
CA ILE A 113 12.51 1.57 2.39
C ILE A 113 13.56 1.85 3.47
N THR A 114 14.52 0.95 3.62
CA THR A 114 15.62 1.08 4.57
C THR A 114 16.87 1.68 3.96
N SER A 115 17.11 1.46 2.67
CA SER A 115 18.21 2.08 1.94
C SER A 115 17.94 2.15 0.45
N THR A 116 18.54 3.17 -0.19
CA THR A 116 18.56 3.34 -1.64
C THR A 116 20.00 3.52 -2.08
N GLU A 117 20.43 2.77 -3.07
CA GLU A 117 21.75 2.85 -3.68
C GLU A 117 21.60 3.33 -5.13
N ILE A 118 22.44 4.25 -5.55
CA ILE A 118 22.51 4.72 -6.94
C ILE A 118 23.78 4.13 -7.55
N PHE A 119 23.63 3.34 -8.60
CA PHE A 119 24.77 2.76 -9.30
C PHE A 119 25.32 3.76 -10.32
N GLY A 120 26.65 3.95 -10.32
CA GLY A 120 27.35 4.70 -11.36
C GLY A 120 27.02 6.20 -11.45
N GLN A 121 26.98 6.91 -10.34
CA GLN A 121 26.76 8.36 -10.27
C GLN A 121 27.66 9.12 -11.26
N GLY A 122 27.09 10.10 -11.98
CA GLY A 122 27.84 10.95 -12.94
C GLY A 122 28.17 10.27 -14.26
N THR A 123 27.63 9.10 -14.54
CA THR A 123 27.89 8.33 -15.77
C THR A 123 26.71 8.36 -16.74
N THR A 124 26.97 7.97 -17.96
CA THR A 124 25.93 7.67 -18.94
C THR A 124 25.45 6.24 -18.75
N TYR A 125 24.16 6.07 -18.51
CA TYR A 125 23.50 4.77 -18.42
C TYR A 125 23.01 4.35 -19.79
N ARG A 126 23.18 3.08 -20.11
CA ARG A 126 22.56 2.44 -21.28
C ARG A 126 21.26 1.79 -20.84
N GLN A 127 20.39 1.51 -21.79
CA GLN A 127 19.18 0.72 -21.51
C GLN A 127 19.55 -0.64 -20.89
N GLY A 128 18.92 -0.96 -19.77
CA GLY A 128 19.17 -2.19 -19.01
C GLY A 128 20.25 -2.10 -17.94
N ASP A 129 21.06 -1.04 -17.90
CA ASP A 129 22.03 -0.85 -16.83
C ASP A 129 21.32 -0.69 -15.48
N ASN A 130 21.93 -1.21 -14.41
CA ASN A 130 21.42 -1.01 -13.06
C ASN A 130 21.48 0.46 -12.68
N LEU A 131 20.33 1.03 -12.32
CA LEU A 131 20.20 2.45 -11.98
C LEU A 131 20.06 2.66 -10.49
N PHE A 132 19.10 1.97 -9.85
CA PHE A 132 18.85 2.06 -8.43
C PHE A 132 18.72 0.68 -7.80
N GLY A 133 19.34 0.51 -6.64
CA GLY A 133 19.04 -0.58 -5.71
C GLY A 133 18.15 -0.06 -4.59
N ILE A 134 16.97 -0.64 -4.40
CA ILE A 134 16.05 -0.28 -3.32
C ILE A 134 15.92 -1.46 -2.39
N LYS A 135 16.22 -1.23 -1.11
CA LYS A 135 16.14 -2.25 -0.07
C LYS A 135 15.14 -1.84 1.00
N GLY A 136 14.35 -2.78 1.43
CA GLY A 136 13.42 -2.67 2.55
C GLY A 136 13.39 -3.97 3.37
N ASP A 137 12.57 -4.01 4.40
CA ASP A 137 12.39 -5.23 5.19
C ASP A 137 11.75 -6.38 4.39
N TRP A 138 11.17 -6.05 3.25
CA TRP A 138 10.56 -6.98 2.30
C TRP A 138 11.60 -7.65 1.37
N GLY A 139 12.83 -7.14 1.28
CA GLY A 139 13.88 -7.62 0.40
C GLY A 139 14.56 -6.48 -0.35
N ASN A 140 15.04 -6.77 -1.55
CA ASN A 140 15.65 -5.78 -2.43
C ASN A 140 15.12 -5.91 -3.86
N VAL A 141 15.13 -4.80 -4.58
CA VAL A 141 14.81 -4.72 -5.99
C VAL A 141 15.83 -3.82 -6.68
N VAL A 142 16.23 -4.20 -7.88
CA VAL A 142 17.08 -3.37 -8.74
C VAL A 142 16.21 -2.79 -9.86
N ILE A 143 16.29 -1.47 -10.01
CA ILE A 143 15.62 -0.74 -11.07
C ILE A 143 16.65 -0.48 -12.16
N SER A 144 16.35 -0.95 -13.36
CA SER A 144 17.22 -0.75 -14.53
C SER A 144 16.84 0.53 -15.28
N ALA A 145 17.80 1.11 -15.98
CA ALA A 145 17.61 2.25 -16.86
C ALA A 145 16.68 1.86 -18.02
N PRO A 146 15.54 2.54 -18.24
CA PRO A 146 14.59 2.18 -19.28
C PRO A 146 15.06 2.57 -20.70
N PHE A 147 15.99 3.48 -20.80
CA PHE A 147 16.60 3.98 -22.04
C PHE A 147 17.98 4.60 -21.71
N GLU A 148 18.71 5.00 -22.74
CA GLU A 148 20.02 5.64 -22.56
C GLU A 148 19.88 7.11 -22.16
N PHE A 149 20.56 7.52 -21.07
CA PHE A 149 20.61 8.91 -20.58
C PHE A 149 21.86 9.17 -19.75
N THR A 150 22.14 10.44 -19.51
CA THR A 150 23.18 10.90 -18.58
C THR A 150 22.52 11.60 -17.39
N PHE A 151 22.96 11.28 -16.18
CA PHE A 151 22.56 12.00 -14.97
C PHE A 151 23.37 13.31 -14.88
N GLU A 152 22.67 14.46 -14.87
CA GLU A 152 23.32 15.79 -14.84
C GLU A 152 23.42 16.39 -13.42
N SER A 153 22.60 15.97 -12.50
CA SER A 153 22.69 16.43 -11.11
C SER A 153 22.08 15.41 -10.14
N GLU A 154 22.70 15.32 -8.98
CA GLU A 154 22.16 14.54 -7.88
C GLU A 154 21.13 15.39 -7.11
N ILE A 155 19.86 15.01 -7.16
CA ILE A 155 18.92 15.39 -6.11
C ILE A 155 18.79 14.14 -5.23
N ILE A 156 19.75 13.95 -4.37
CA ILE A 156 19.64 12.89 -3.35
C ILE A 156 18.75 13.43 -2.25
N THR A 157 17.50 13.04 -2.27
CA THR A 157 16.73 13.09 -1.05
C THR A 157 16.95 11.77 -0.35
N SER A 158 17.46 11.81 0.88
CA SER A 158 17.75 10.66 1.74
C SER A 158 16.55 9.72 2.00
N GLU A 159 15.38 10.10 1.55
CA GLU A 159 14.16 9.29 1.60
C GLU A 159 13.40 9.37 0.27
N PRO A 160 13.20 8.22 -0.42
CA PRO A 160 12.31 8.15 -1.55
C PRO A 160 10.87 8.30 -1.07
N SER A 161 10.39 9.54 -0.98
CA SER A 161 9.01 9.82 -0.68
C SER A 161 8.22 10.06 -1.97
N ALA A 162 6.98 9.61 -1.99
CA ALA A 162 6.06 9.81 -3.11
C ALA A 162 6.09 11.27 -3.61
N GLY A 163 6.34 11.43 -4.91
CA GLY A 163 6.33 12.74 -5.57
C GLY A 163 7.66 13.48 -5.58
N LYS A 164 8.77 12.94 -5.07
CA LYS A 164 10.08 13.57 -5.15
C LYS A 164 10.79 13.23 -6.47
N TRP A 165 11.43 14.24 -7.05
CA TRP A 165 12.28 14.08 -8.22
C TRP A 165 13.64 13.53 -7.79
N LEU A 166 14.14 12.53 -8.52
CA LEU A 166 15.45 11.91 -8.28
C LEU A 166 16.59 12.79 -8.77
N GLY A 167 16.35 13.56 -9.83
CA GLY A 167 17.35 14.45 -10.41
C GLY A 167 17.03 14.88 -11.84
N PHE A 168 18.01 15.49 -12.46
CA PHE A 168 17.96 15.86 -13.88
C PHE A 168 18.67 14.79 -14.70
N ILE A 169 18.02 14.41 -15.79
CA ILE A 169 18.64 13.54 -16.79
C ILE A 169 18.66 14.24 -18.14
N LYS A 170 19.64 13.91 -18.97
CA LYS A 170 19.75 14.35 -20.35
C LYS A 170 19.64 13.17 -21.29
N SER A 171 18.68 13.24 -22.20
CA SER A 171 18.47 12.22 -23.25
C SER A 171 17.69 12.84 -24.41
N SER A 172 17.84 12.23 -25.62
CA SER A 172 17.06 12.64 -26.77
C SER A 172 15.66 12.04 -26.74
N GLU A 173 14.69 12.73 -27.32
CA GLU A 173 13.29 12.25 -27.43
C GLU A 173 13.21 10.91 -28.18
N GLU A 174 14.12 10.67 -29.15
CA GLU A 174 14.21 9.43 -29.94
C GLU A 174 14.53 8.21 -29.05
N LYS A 175 15.38 8.40 -28.03
CA LYS A 175 15.72 7.34 -27.08
C LYS A 175 14.65 7.13 -26.02
N ILE A 176 13.97 8.20 -25.61
CA ILE A 176 12.92 8.16 -24.59
C ILE A 176 11.64 7.52 -25.12
N LYS A 177 11.20 7.90 -26.33
CA LYS A 177 9.89 7.53 -26.89
C LYS A 177 9.62 6.03 -26.95
N PRO A 178 10.56 5.15 -27.37
CA PRO A 178 10.32 3.71 -27.40
C PRO A 178 10.09 3.07 -26.02
N ALA A 179 10.66 3.66 -24.96
CA ALA A 179 10.52 3.17 -23.59
C ALA A 179 9.29 3.73 -22.86
N CYS A 180 8.57 4.69 -23.48
CA CYS A 180 7.41 5.30 -22.87
C CYS A 180 6.18 4.41 -22.99
N LEU A 181 5.45 4.32 -21.90
CA LEU A 181 4.11 3.76 -21.88
C LEU A 181 3.12 4.76 -22.50
N ASP A 182 2.29 4.31 -23.39
CA ASP A 182 1.07 5.03 -23.74
C ASP A 182 0.06 4.98 -22.60
N LYS A 183 -1.02 5.73 -22.73
CA LYS A 183 -2.06 5.83 -21.70
C LYS A 183 -2.71 4.47 -21.39
N GLU A 184 -2.94 3.66 -22.42
CA GLU A 184 -3.59 2.36 -22.26
C GLU A 184 -2.68 1.37 -21.54
N ASN A 185 -1.41 1.31 -21.91
CA ASN A 185 -0.42 0.45 -21.26
C ASN A 185 -0.17 0.89 -19.80
N TYR A 186 -0.11 2.19 -19.54
CA TYR A 186 0.00 2.72 -18.18
C TYR A 186 -1.21 2.32 -17.32
N PHE A 187 -2.44 2.46 -17.85
CA PHE A 187 -3.65 2.04 -17.13
C PHE A 187 -3.72 0.53 -16.94
N ARG A 188 -3.29 -0.24 -17.94
CA ARG A 188 -3.21 -1.70 -17.85
C ARG A 188 -2.24 -2.15 -16.76
N SER A 189 -1.12 -1.46 -16.58
CA SER A 189 -0.20 -1.72 -15.47
C SER A 189 -0.86 -1.49 -14.11
N ILE A 190 -1.64 -0.39 -13.95
CA ILE A 190 -2.41 -0.13 -12.73
C ILE A 190 -3.43 -1.24 -12.49
N ASP A 191 -4.20 -1.64 -13.52
CA ASP A 191 -5.20 -2.69 -13.39
C ASP A 191 -4.61 -4.04 -13.01
N SER A 192 -3.46 -4.37 -13.57
CA SER A 192 -2.73 -5.60 -13.23
C SER A 192 -2.36 -5.63 -11.74
N VAL A 193 -1.84 -4.53 -11.20
CA VAL A 193 -1.50 -4.42 -9.78
C VAL A 193 -2.75 -4.51 -8.91
N CYS A 194 -3.80 -3.74 -9.25
CA CYS A 194 -5.06 -3.76 -8.50
C CYS A 194 -5.69 -5.16 -8.47
N SER A 195 -5.68 -5.88 -9.59
CA SER A 195 -6.20 -7.25 -9.66
C SER A 195 -5.44 -8.21 -8.75
N ARG A 196 -4.10 -8.14 -8.75
CA ARG A 196 -3.27 -8.95 -7.86
C ARG A 196 -3.53 -8.64 -6.38
N LEU A 197 -3.64 -7.36 -6.01
CA LEU A 197 -3.96 -6.99 -4.63
C LEU A 197 -5.34 -7.52 -4.23
N ARG A 198 -6.36 -7.47 -5.10
CA ARG A 198 -7.69 -8.05 -4.84
C ARG A 198 -7.66 -9.56 -4.65
N GLU A 199 -6.88 -10.30 -5.47
CA GLU A 199 -6.70 -11.74 -5.30
C GLU A 199 -6.18 -12.11 -3.90
N TYR A 200 -5.30 -11.27 -3.33
CA TYR A 200 -4.85 -11.46 -1.95
C TYR A 200 -5.95 -11.13 -0.94
N MET A 201 -6.71 -10.05 -1.15
CA MET A 201 -7.83 -9.70 -0.28
C MET A 201 -8.87 -10.83 -0.21
N GLU A 202 -9.22 -11.45 -1.32
CA GLU A 202 -10.17 -12.57 -1.38
C GLU A 202 -9.69 -13.78 -0.57
N LYS A 203 -8.41 -14.07 -0.58
CA LYS A 203 -7.82 -15.15 0.22
C LYS A 203 -7.94 -14.91 1.73
N PHE A 204 -7.88 -13.67 2.18
CA PHE A 204 -8.05 -13.33 3.59
C PHE A 204 -9.49 -13.47 4.08
N VAL A 205 -10.47 -13.26 3.23
CA VAL A 205 -11.90 -13.42 3.58
C VAL A 205 -12.26 -14.88 3.86
N THR A 206 -11.55 -15.83 3.26
CA THR A 206 -11.80 -17.27 3.43
C THR A 206 -11.14 -17.87 4.67
N VAL A 207 -10.11 -17.23 5.19
CA VAL A 207 -9.50 -17.60 6.47
C VAL A 207 -10.24 -16.82 7.55
N GLY A 208 -11.16 -17.48 8.24
CA GLY A 208 -11.93 -16.87 9.33
C GLY A 208 -10.99 -16.09 10.25
N THR A 209 -11.43 -14.90 10.66
CA THR A 209 -10.71 -14.04 11.60
C THR A 209 -10.36 -14.86 12.84
N THR A 210 -9.17 -15.46 12.83
CA THR A 210 -8.60 -16.06 14.02
C THR A 210 -8.38 -14.92 15.02
N MET A 211 -8.90 -15.12 16.20
CA MET A 211 -8.86 -14.29 17.38
C MET A 211 -7.91 -13.09 17.32
N TYR A 212 -8.47 -11.95 17.56
CA TYR A 212 -7.79 -10.69 17.82
C TYR A 212 -7.06 -10.83 19.17
N ASP A 213 -5.86 -11.37 19.15
CA ASP A 213 -5.03 -11.62 20.34
C ASP A 213 -4.08 -10.45 20.67
N GLY A 214 -4.45 -9.22 20.29
CA GLY A 214 -3.70 -8.02 20.63
C GLY A 214 -2.41 -7.83 19.80
N GLY A 215 -2.28 -8.51 18.66
CA GLY A 215 -1.16 -8.34 17.73
C GLY A 215 -1.04 -6.90 17.22
N GLU A 216 0.18 -6.45 16.94
CA GLU A 216 0.41 -5.15 16.32
C GLU A 216 -0.29 -5.09 14.95
N ARG A 217 -0.90 -3.95 14.65
CA ARG A 217 -1.47 -3.68 13.32
C ARG A 217 -0.38 -3.78 12.26
N LEU A 218 -0.64 -4.54 11.22
CA LEU A 218 0.22 -4.56 10.03
C LEU A 218 0.16 -3.17 9.36
N LYS A 219 1.34 -2.60 9.07
CA LYS A 219 1.49 -1.24 8.56
C LYS A 219 1.86 -1.19 7.09
N TYR A 220 2.30 -2.33 6.55
CA TYR A 220 2.91 -2.41 5.24
C TYR A 220 2.29 -3.52 4.39
N ILE A 221 2.17 -3.30 3.09
CA ILE A 221 1.58 -4.26 2.15
C ILE A 221 2.31 -5.61 2.21
N TYR A 222 3.65 -5.60 2.26
CA TYR A 222 4.44 -6.83 2.31
C TYR A 222 4.18 -7.70 3.55
N GLN A 223 3.76 -7.10 4.66
CA GLN A 223 3.39 -7.84 5.87
C GLN A 223 2.08 -8.61 5.66
N ILE A 224 1.17 -8.04 4.89
CA ILE A 224 -0.14 -8.62 4.60
C ILE A 224 -0.03 -9.75 3.57
N ILE A 225 0.57 -9.47 2.42
CA ILE A 225 0.60 -10.41 1.29
C ILE A 225 1.83 -11.33 1.30
N GLY A 226 2.78 -11.09 2.19
CA GLY A 226 4.05 -11.80 2.27
C GLY A 226 5.11 -11.22 1.33
N ARG A 227 6.39 -11.34 1.76
CA ARG A 227 7.55 -10.76 1.04
C ARG A 227 7.67 -11.25 -0.40
N GLU A 228 7.48 -12.55 -0.62
CA GLU A 228 7.62 -13.16 -1.96
C GLU A 228 6.58 -12.61 -2.93
N ASN A 229 5.32 -12.52 -2.50
CA ASN A 229 4.24 -12.01 -3.33
C ASN A 229 4.40 -10.52 -3.61
N TYR A 230 4.87 -9.76 -2.61
CA TYR A 230 5.15 -8.35 -2.76
C TYR A 230 6.26 -8.10 -3.79
N LEU A 231 7.37 -8.86 -3.74
CA LEU A 231 8.43 -8.80 -4.74
C LEU A 231 7.95 -9.17 -6.14
N LYS A 232 7.06 -10.18 -6.27
CA LYS A 232 6.44 -10.52 -7.55
C LYS A 232 5.63 -9.35 -8.14
N ILE A 233 4.90 -8.60 -7.31
CA ILE A 233 4.17 -7.41 -7.77
C ILE A 233 5.14 -6.36 -8.30
N LEU A 234 6.19 -6.02 -7.54
CA LEU A 234 7.20 -5.04 -7.96
C LEU A 234 7.90 -5.46 -9.26
N THR A 235 8.28 -6.74 -9.38
CA THR A 235 8.95 -7.26 -10.59
C THR A 235 8.08 -7.15 -11.83
N VAL A 236 6.77 -7.42 -11.70
CA VAL A 236 5.83 -7.34 -12.83
C VAL A 236 5.68 -5.90 -13.35
N ILE A 237 5.81 -4.90 -12.48
CA ILE A 237 5.75 -3.50 -12.91
C ILE A 237 7.03 -3.09 -13.61
N LEU A 238 8.17 -3.61 -13.14
CA LEU A 238 9.49 -3.25 -13.66
C LEU A 238 9.87 -3.99 -14.95
N SER A 239 9.16 -5.07 -15.30
CA SER A 239 9.33 -5.82 -16.55
C SER A 239 8.57 -5.20 -17.69
#